data_11a9efdd3b0df58e565d9707b49011c7
#
_entry.id   11a9efdd3b0df58e565d9707b49011c7
#
_cell.length_a   1.000
_cell.length_b   1.000
_cell.length_c   1.000
_cell.angle_alpha   90.00
_cell.angle_beta   90.00
_cell.angle_gamma   90.00
#
_symmetry.space_group_name_H-M   'P 1'
#
loop_
_entity.id
_entity.type
_entity.pdbx_description
1 polymer ?
#
loop_
_entity_poly.entity_id
_entity_poly.type
_entity_poly.pdbx_seq_one_letter_code
_entity_poly.pdbx_strand_id
1 'polypeptide(L)'
;MTLATLKKLNVRHETLSGSALEARYPQIAFGSITWAVFEPDSGVVMARRAAQAVAEEAIRSGAGYLPEAVGAPSGKGRLASVTTGSGATIRAGHFVFACGPWLPRVFPDLLGGRIFPTRQEVFFFGTPPGDRRFASPAMPTWIDFGEQFYGIPDLENRGFKIACDRHGPAFDPDLGDRTVTREGLVEVREFVGRRFPVLKDAPLVEARVCQYENTSTGDFLIDRHPDFDNVWLVGGGSGHGFKHGPALGEYVAARLADGGPVEPRFSLATKDRVRKRSVF
;
A
#
# COMPACT_ATOMS: atom_id res chain seq x y z
N MET A 1 15.29 15.96 0.94
CA MET A 1 14.56 15.68 -0.31
C MET A 1 13.09 16.06 -0.20
N THR A 2 12.36 15.61 0.82
CA THR A 2 10.91 15.83 0.98
C THR A 2 10.49 17.30 0.96
N LEU A 3 11.08 18.20 1.76
CA LEU A 3 10.70 19.62 1.80
C LEU A 3 10.89 20.33 0.44
N ALA A 4 11.97 20.03 -0.27
CA ALA A 4 12.19 20.61 -1.60
C ALA A 4 11.12 20.15 -2.60
N THR A 5 10.69 18.89 -2.50
CA THR A 5 9.62 18.34 -3.34
C THR A 5 8.27 18.98 -3.01
N LEU A 6 7.92 19.10 -1.73
CA LEU A 6 6.66 19.75 -1.31
C LEU A 6 6.61 21.21 -1.80
N LYS A 7 7.71 21.96 -1.65
CA LYS A 7 7.81 23.33 -2.16
C LYS A 7 7.67 23.39 -3.67
N LYS A 8 8.39 22.52 -4.40
CA LYS A 8 8.33 22.46 -5.87
C LYS A 8 6.90 22.17 -6.38
N LEU A 9 6.18 21.32 -5.69
CA LEU A 9 4.80 20.92 -6.04
C LEU A 9 3.73 21.82 -5.42
N ASN A 10 4.14 22.88 -4.71
CA ASN A 10 3.25 23.81 -4.03
C ASN A 10 2.27 23.11 -3.05
N VAL A 11 2.75 22.05 -2.38
CA VAL A 11 1.97 21.35 -1.35
C VAL A 11 2.04 22.15 -0.04
N ARG A 12 0.88 22.43 0.55
CA ARG A 12 0.81 23.14 1.84
C ARG A 12 1.43 22.28 2.95
N HIS A 13 2.38 22.83 3.65
CA HIS A 13 3.07 22.15 4.74
C HIS A 13 3.59 23.12 5.79
N GLU A 14 3.76 22.63 7.02
CA GLU A 14 4.38 23.33 8.14
C GLU A 14 5.60 22.55 8.61
N THR A 15 6.66 23.24 8.99
CA THR A 15 7.78 22.62 9.71
C THR A 15 7.61 22.93 11.20
N LEU A 16 7.46 21.89 12.01
CA LEU A 16 7.28 22.01 13.46
C LEU A 16 8.60 21.67 14.16
N SER A 17 9.05 22.52 15.09
CA SER A 17 10.18 22.22 15.98
C SER A 17 9.77 21.19 17.04
N GLY A 18 10.75 20.60 17.75
CA GLY A 18 10.48 19.66 18.83
C GLY A 18 9.55 20.26 19.90
N SER A 19 9.78 21.50 20.32
CA SER A 19 8.89 22.18 21.29
C SER A 19 7.49 22.44 20.77
N ALA A 20 7.34 22.76 19.47
CA ALA A 20 6.04 22.91 18.85
C ALA A 20 5.29 21.56 18.74
N LEU A 21 6.03 20.46 18.49
CA LEU A 21 5.47 19.12 18.48
C LEU A 21 4.97 18.70 19.86
N GLU A 22 5.75 18.90 20.92
CA GLU A 22 5.37 18.61 22.31
C GLU A 22 4.13 19.40 22.75
N ALA A 23 4.08 20.68 22.41
CA ALA A 23 2.93 21.52 22.70
C ALA A 23 1.66 21.10 21.95
N ARG A 24 1.79 20.71 20.69
CA ARG A 24 0.65 20.36 19.83
C ARG A 24 0.14 18.93 20.05
N TYR A 25 1.03 18.00 20.40
CA TYR A 25 0.74 16.57 20.57
C TYR A 25 1.30 16.01 21.89
N PRO A 26 0.79 16.50 23.04
CA PRO A 26 1.32 16.11 24.35
C PRO A 26 1.16 14.62 24.69
N GLN A 27 0.34 13.89 23.92
CA GLN A 27 0.19 12.44 24.04
C GLN A 27 1.34 11.65 23.42
N ILE A 28 2.27 12.30 22.68
CA ILE A 28 3.43 11.69 22.03
C ILE A 28 4.72 12.06 22.78
N ALA A 29 5.50 11.05 23.16
CA ALA A 29 6.85 11.25 23.65
C ALA A 29 7.82 11.29 22.47
N PHE A 30 8.21 12.48 22.03
CA PHE A 30 9.05 12.67 20.85
C PHE A 30 10.49 12.20 21.01
N GLY A 31 11.05 12.22 22.24
CA GLY A 31 12.40 11.75 22.50
C GLY A 31 13.45 12.53 21.69
N SER A 32 14.16 11.85 20.81
CA SER A 32 15.20 12.44 19.97
C SER A 32 14.68 13.15 18.71
N ILE A 33 13.38 13.18 18.47
CA ILE A 33 12.79 13.87 17.32
C ILE A 33 12.83 15.38 17.58
N THR A 34 13.58 16.09 16.74
CA THR A 34 13.78 17.53 16.89
C THR A 34 12.90 18.38 15.99
N TRP A 35 12.31 17.78 14.97
CA TRP A 35 11.41 18.45 14.04
C TRP A 35 10.56 17.47 13.26
N ALA A 36 9.46 17.95 12.71
CA ALA A 36 8.62 17.21 11.78
C ALA A 36 8.04 18.11 10.68
N VAL A 37 7.57 17.49 9.60
CA VAL A 37 6.76 18.13 8.57
C VAL A 37 5.30 17.75 8.83
N PHE A 38 4.44 18.74 8.89
CA PHE A 38 3.00 18.56 8.98
C PHE A 38 2.34 19.02 7.68
N GLU A 39 1.57 18.15 7.07
CA GLU A 39 0.79 18.41 5.86
C GLU A 39 -0.69 18.49 6.24
N PRO A 40 -1.25 19.70 6.41
CA PRO A 40 -2.60 19.88 6.96
C PRO A 40 -3.71 19.33 6.06
N ASP A 41 -3.44 19.18 4.76
CA ASP A 41 -4.40 18.64 3.80
C ASP A 41 -4.27 17.13 3.60
N SER A 42 -3.29 16.50 4.28
CA SER A 42 -3.14 15.04 4.31
C SER A 42 -4.18 14.39 5.22
N GLY A 43 -4.43 13.11 4.95
CA GLY A 43 -5.37 12.36 5.74
C GLY A 43 -5.21 10.85 5.55
N VAL A 44 -6.24 10.14 5.93
CA VAL A 44 -6.31 8.69 5.82
C VAL A 44 -7.55 8.27 5.05
N VAL A 45 -7.41 7.26 4.21
CA VAL A 45 -8.51 6.63 3.48
C VAL A 45 -8.82 5.28 4.11
N MET A 46 -10.08 5.02 4.37
CA MET A 46 -10.55 3.70 4.82
C MET A 46 -10.52 2.73 3.65
N ALA A 47 -9.37 2.09 3.42
CA ALA A 47 -9.04 1.37 2.20
C ALA A 47 -10.09 0.35 1.75
N ARG A 48 -10.65 -0.44 2.69
CA ARG A 48 -11.69 -1.43 2.36
C ARG A 48 -12.96 -0.77 1.84
N ARG A 49 -13.42 0.30 2.51
CA ARG A 49 -14.61 1.05 2.07
C ARG A 49 -14.38 1.73 0.73
N ALA A 50 -13.19 2.31 0.54
CA ALA A 50 -12.86 2.94 -0.73
C ALA A 50 -12.85 1.94 -1.90
N ALA A 51 -12.24 0.75 -1.70
CA ALA A 51 -12.25 -0.30 -2.71
C ALA A 51 -13.67 -0.80 -3.01
N GLN A 52 -14.51 -0.99 -1.99
CA GLN A 52 -15.91 -1.37 -2.16
C GLN A 52 -16.70 -0.31 -2.93
N ALA A 53 -16.57 0.97 -2.55
CA ALA A 53 -17.26 2.06 -3.22
C ALA A 53 -16.87 2.18 -4.70
N VAL A 54 -15.60 2.00 -5.04
CA VAL A 54 -15.12 2.00 -6.43
C VAL A 54 -15.70 0.82 -7.20
N ALA A 55 -15.74 -0.38 -6.61
CA ALA A 55 -16.31 -1.56 -7.25
C ALA A 55 -17.82 -1.40 -7.49
N GLU A 56 -18.56 -0.91 -6.49
CA GLU A 56 -20.00 -0.63 -6.59
C GLU A 56 -20.30 0.43 -7.65
N GLU A 57 -19.48 1.48 -7.74
CA GLU A 57 -19.63 2.51 -8.78
C GLU A 57 -19.36 1.95 -10.17
N ALA A 58 -18.32 1.15 -10.32
CA ALA A 58 -18.02 0.49 -11.59
C ALA A 58 -19.19 -0.40 -12.06
N ILE A 59 -19.75 -1.21 -11.15
CA ILE A 59 -20.92 -2.06 -11.45
C ILE A 59 -22.13 -1.19 -11.84
N ARG A 60 -22.38 -0.11 -11.11
CA ARG A 60 -23.47 0.83 -11.38
C ARG A 60 -23.33 1.52 -12.75
N SER A 61 -22.07 1.72 -13.15
CA SER A 61 -21.70 2.25 -14.48
C SER A 61 -21.69 1.20 -15.59
N GLY A 62 -22.13 -0.04 -15.31
CA GLY A 62 -22.29 -1.09 -16.31
C GLY A 62 -21.12 -2.07 -16.42
N ALA A 63 -20.12 -2.00 -15.54
CA ALA A 63 -19.06 -3.00 -15.52
C ALA A 63 -19.57 -4.34 -14.96
N GLY A 64 -19.18 -5.45 -15.60
CA GLY A 64 -19.40 -6.78 -15.04
C GLY A 64 -18.44 -7.05 -13.88
N TYR A 65 -18.93 -7.64 -12.79
CA TYR A 65 -18.10 -8.08 -11.68
C TYR A 65 -18.19 -9.60 -11.53
N LEU A 66 -17.05 -10.28 -11.60
CA LEU A 66 -16.96 -11.73 -11.46
C LEU A 66 -15.92 -12.08 -10.39
N PRO A 67 -16.32 -12.62 -9.23
CA PRO A 67 -15.42 -12.93 -8.12
C PRO A 67 -14.72 -14.28 -8.35
N GLU A 68 -13.95 -14.39 -9.42
CA GLU A 68 -13.19 -15.58 -9.79
C GLU A 68 -11.72 -15.26 -10.09
N ALA A 69 -10.85 -16.22 -9.80
CA ALA A 69 -9.46 -16.15 -10.24
C ALA A 69 -9.38 -16.41 -11.76
N VAL A 70 -8.36 -15.86 -12.40
CA VAL A 70 -8.02 -16.15 -13.81
C VAL A 70 -6.68 -16.89 -13.88
N GLY A 71 -6.59 -17.81 -14.85
CA GLY A 71 -5.34 -18.50 -15.17
C GLY A 71 -4.33 -17.59 -15.86
N ALA A 72 -3.07 -18.02 -15.84
CA ALA A 72 -2.02 -17.38 -16.64
C ALA A 72 -2.36 -17.48 -18.13
N PRO A 73 -2.21 -16.38 -18.90
CA PRO A 73 -2.37 -16.44 -20.34
C PRO A 73 -1.24 -17.25 -20.96
N SER A 74 -1.53 -17.96 -22.06
CA SER A 74 -0.55 -18.75 -22.81
C SER A 74 -0.51 -18.34 -24.27
N GLY A 75 0.64 -18.55 -24.93
CA GLY A 75 0.84 -18.20 -26.34
C GLY A 75 1.55 -16.87 -26.53
N LYS A 76 1.41 -16.28 -27.72
CA LYS A 76 2.02 -15.00 -28.13
C LYS A 76 1.10 -14.25 -29.08
N GLY A 77 1.39 -12.98 -29.34
CA GLY A 77 0.62 -12.12 -30.21
C GLY A 77 -0.62 -11.55 -29.53
N ARG A 78 -1.79 -11.71 -30.11
CA ARG A 78 -3.03 -11.18 -29.52
C ARG A 78 -3.73 -12.21 -28.65
N LEU A 79 -3.85 -11.93 -27.36
CA LEU A 79 -4.62 -12.75 -26.43
C LEU A 79 -6.13 -12.64 -26.77
N ALA A 80 -6.76 -13.77 -27.07
CA ALA A 80 -8.17 -13.81 -27.43
C ALA A 80 -9.10 -13.93 -26.21
N SER A 81 -8.64 -14.65 -25.18
CA SER A 81 -9.44 -14.92 -23.98
C SER A 81 -8.58 -15.35 -22.79
N VAL A 82 -9.16 -15.26 -21.60
CA VAL A 82 -8.65 -15.88 -20.37
C VAL A 82 -9.66 -16.87 -19.84
N THR A 83 -9.19 -17.87 -19.08
CA THR A 83 -10.04 -18.86 -18.43
C THR A 83 -10.13 -18.55 -16.95
N THR A 84 -11.34 -18.61 -16.39
CA THR A 84 -11.58 -18.44 -14.96
C THR A 84 -11.41 -19.75 -14.20
N GLY A 85 -11.39 -19.66 -12.87
CA GLY A 85 -11.28 -20.83 -11.99
C GLY A 85 -12.43 -21.83 -12.15
N SER A 86 -13.62 -21.38 -12.56
CA SER A 86 -14.77 -22.25 -12.86
C SER A 86 -14.72 -22.87 -14.28
N GLY A 87 -13.72 -22.53 -15.10
CA GLY A 87 -13.59 -22.97 -16.48
C GLY A 87 -14.32 -22.08 -17.50
N ALA A 88 -14.95 -20.99 -17.07
CA ALA A 88 -15.57 -20.04 -17.98
C ALA A 88 -14.51 -19.27 -18.79
N THR A 89 -14.88 -18.87 -20.02
CA THR A 89 -13.99 -18.13 -20.92
C THR A 89 -14.44 -16.68 -21.02
N ILE A 90 -13.53 -15.75 -20.72
CA ILE A 90 -13.75 -14.31 -20.89
C ILE A 90 -12.98 -13.82 -22.11
N ARG A 91 -13.69 -13.21 -23.06
CA ARG A 91 -13.11 -12.61 -24.27
C ARG A 91 -13.12 -11.08 -24.15
N ALA A 92 -12.02 -10.44 -24.53
CA ALA A 92 -11.89 -8.99 -24.49
C ALA A 92 -10.93 -8.46 -25.57
N GLY A 93 -11.04 -7.18 -25.86
CA GLY A 93 -10.08 -6.48 -26.71
C GLY A 93 -8.74 -6.25 -26.05
N HIS A 94 -8.74 -5.96 -24.74
CA HIS A 94 -7.58 -5.75 -23.90
C HIS A 94 -7.73 -6.49 -22.56
N PHE A 95 -6.61 -6.89 -21.99
CA PHE A 95 -6.54 -7.54 -20.68
C PHE A 95 -5.57 -6.78 -19.79
N VAL A 96 -6.03 -6.37 -18.63
CA VAL A 96 -5.20 -5.70 -17.60
C VAL A 96 -5.06 -6.63 -16.40
N PHE A 97 -3.85 -7.09 -16.15
CA PHE A 97 -3.54 -7.89 -14.99
C PHE A 97 -3.05 -6.98 -13.86
N ALA A 98 -3.96 -6.64 -12.96
CA ALA A 98 -3.70 -5.82 -11.75
C ALA A 98 -3.82 -6.70 -10.49
N CYS A 99 -3.16 -7.85 -10.49
CA CYS A 99 -3.34 -8.93 -9.53
C CYS A 99 -2.54 -8.74 -8.22
N GLY A 100 -1.92 -7.59 -8.01
CA GLY A 100 -1.17 -7.29 -6.78
C GLY A 100 -0.09 -8.36 -6.52
N PRO A 101 0.07 -8.85 -5.28
CA PRO A 101 1.11 -9.81 -4.93
C PRO A 101 0.98 -11.17 -5.64
N TRP A 102 -0.12 -11.42 -6.35
CA TRP A 102 -0.27 -12.62 -7.19
C TRP A 102 0.34 -12.47 -8.59
N LEU A 103 0.70 -11.26 -9.04
CA LEU A 103 1.32 -11.04 -10.35
C LEU A 103 2.51 -11.98 -10.65
N PRO A 104 3.47 -12.18 -9.73
CA PRO A 104 4.58 -13.12 -9.96
C PRO A 104 4.16 -14.59 -10.05
N ARG A 105 2.96 -14.94 -9.60
CA ARG A 105 2.39 -16.30 -9.77
C ARG A 105 1.67 -16.46 -11.10
N VAL A 106 1.02 -15.39 -11.56
CA VAL A 106 0.36 -15.38 -12.88
C VAL A 106 1.40 -15.37 -14.00
N PHE A 107 2.53 -14.68 -13.80
CA PHE A 107 3.63 -14.54 -14.77
C PHE A 107 4.98 -14.93 -14.14
N PRO A 108 5.19 -16.21 -13.78
CA PRO A 108 6.37 -16.63 -13.03
C PRO A 108 7.68 -16.38 -13.77
N ASP A 109 7.76 -16.64 -15.06
CA ASP A 109 8.95 -16.45 -15.86
C ASP A 109 9.30 -14.97 -16.06
N LEU A 110 8.28 -14.11 -16.13
CA LEU A 110 8.43 -12.69 -16.37
C LEU A 110 8.59 -11.89 -15.08
N LEU A 111 7.77 -12.14 -14.08
CA LEU A 111 7.66 -11.33 -12.87
C LEU A 111 8.11 -12.04 -11.59
N GLY A 112 8.32 -13.36 -11.61
CA GLY A 112 8.69 -14.15 -10.43
C GLY A 112 9.96 -13.71 -9.71
N GLY A 113 10.85 -12.99 -10.40
CA GLY A 113 12.04 -12.38 -9.81
C GLY A 113 12.07 -10.85 -9.88
N ARG A 114 10.95 -10.19 -10.19
CA ARG A 114 10.84 -8.71 -10.30
C ARG A 114 9.82 -8.10 -9.36
N ILE A 115 8.83 -8.89 -8.95
CA ILE A 115 7.86 -8.53 -7.91
C ILE A 115 8.17 -9.38 -6.69
N PHE A 116 8.37 -8.74 -5.55
CA PHE A 116 8.79 -9.37 -4.30
C PHE A 116 7.70 -9.20 -3.23
N PRO A 117 6.74 -10.13 -3.14
CA PRO A 117 5.75 -10.09 -2.07
C PRO A 117 6.43 -10.24 -0.70
N THR A 118 6.11 -9.35 0.23
CA THR A 118 6.60 -9.40 1.61
C THR A 118 5.47 -9.32 2.60
N ARG A 119 5.67 -10.02 3.74
CA ARG A 119 4.76 -10.01 4.88
C ARG A 119 4.88 -8.71 5.64
N GLN A 120 3.75 -8.11 6.02
CA GLN A 120 3.68 -6.92 6.85
C GLN A 120 2.68 -7.14 7.97
N GLU A 121 3.01 -6.72 9.18
CA GLU A 121 2.13 -6.87 10.34
C GLU A 121 1.55 -5.53 10.78
N VAL A 122 0.28 -5.53 11.12
CA VAL A 122 -0.46 -4.33 11.51
C VAL A 122 -1.20 -4.61 12.81
N PHE A 123 -1.11 -3.71 13.77
CA PHE A 123 -1.66 -3.84 15.10
C PHE A 123 -2.57 -2.66 15.41
N PHE A 124 -3.66 -2.91 16.13
CA PHE A 124 -4.59 -1.91 16.60
C PHE A 124 -4.70 -2.01 18.12
N PHE A 125 -4.44 -0.92 18.81
CA PHE A 125 -4.51 -0.84 20.26
C PHE A 125 -5.74 -0.05 20.69
N GLY A 126 -6.46 -0.57 21.70
CA GLY A 126 -7.58 0.15 22.28
C GLY A 126 -7.13 1.44 22.95
N THR A 127 -7.79 2.53 22.68
CA THR A 127 -7.52 3.81 23.33
C THR A 127 -8.27 3.91 24.66
N PRO A 128 -7.76 4.66 25.66
CA PRO A 128 -8.48 4.83 26.92
C PRO A 128 -9.89 5.40 26.70
N PRO A 129 -10.91 4.87 27.38
CA PRO A 129 -12.27 5.35 27.23
C PRO A 129 -12.38 6.86 27.44
N GLY A 130 -13.00 7.56 26.47
CA GLY A 130 -13.19 9.00 26.51
C GLY A 130 -11.97 9.85 26.14
N ASP A 131 -10.79 9.26 25.98
CA ASP A 131 -9.59 10.00 25.56
C ASP A 131 -9.56 10.20 24.05
N ARG A 132 -9.97 11.35 23.60
CA ARG A 132 -10.03 11.69 22.19
C ARG A 132 -8.69 12.14 21.60
N ARG A 133 -7.62 12.23 22.41
CA ARG A 133 -6.29 12.65 21.91
C ARG A 133 -5.70 11.69 20.89
N PHE A 134 -6.18 10.43 20.86
CA PHE A 134 -5.74 9.40 19.89
C PHE A 134 -6.68 9.26 18.69
N ALA A 135 -7.76 10.04 18.63
CA ALA A 135 -8.71 10.04 17.53
C ALA A 135 -8.50 11.25 16.61
N SER A 136 -8.96 11.13 15.37
CA SER A 136 -9.01 12.27 14.44
C SER A 136 -10.05 13.31 14.93
N PRO A 137 -9.79 14.64 14.78
CA PRO A 137 -8.61 15.28 14.20
C PRO A 137 -7.48 15.59 15.21
N ALA A 138 -7.63 15.24 16.49
CA ALA A 138 -6.63 15.56 17.53
C ALA A 138 -5.30 14.78 17.30
N MET A 139 -5.35 13.65 16.63
CA MET A 139 -4.19 12.88 16.21
C MET A 139 -4.18 12.76 14.68
N PRO A 140 -3.14 13.22 13.98
CA PRO A 140 -2.98 12.98 12.55
C PRO A 140 -2.50 11.55 12.27
N THR A 141 -2.50 11.15 11.01
CA THR A 141 -1.61 10.06 10.56
C THR A 141 -0.16 10.53 10.66
N TRP A 142 0.74 9.63 10.98
CA TRP A 142 2.13 9.96 11.17
C TRP A 142 3.06 8.84 10.69
N ILE A 143 4.29 9.21 10.42
CA ILE A 143 5.38 8.28 10.13
C ILE A 143 6.64 8.76 10.85
N ASP A 144 7.29 7.85 11.56
CA ASP A 144 8.62 8.01 12.12
C ASP A 144 9.64 7.37 11.17
N PHE A 145 10.29 8.19 10.35
CA PHE A 145 11.27 7.72 9.38
C PHE A 145 12.53 7.15 10.02
N GLY A 146 12.85 7.56 11.25
CA GLY A 146 14.03 7.08 11.98
C GLY A 146 13.88 5.64 12.43
N GLU A 147 12.73 5.31 13.03
CA GLU A 147 12.42 3.96 13.50
C GLU A 147 11.60 3.14 12.49
N GLN A 148 11.16 3.76 11.41
CA GLN A 148 10.35 3.15 10.35
C GLN A 148 9.00 2.58 10.84
N PHE A 149 8.35 3.33 11.75
CA PHE A 149 6.99 3.05 12.17
C PHE A 149 6.04 4.10 11.63
N TYR A 150 4.81 3.69 11.36
CA TYR A 150 3.74 4.61 11.03
C TYR A 150 2.48 4.27 11.83
N GLY A 151 1.62 5.26 11.97
CA GLY A 151 0.35 5.06 12.66
C GLY A 151 -0.79 5.87 12.08
N ILE A 152 -1.97 5.40 12.40
CA ILE A 152 -3.24 6.01 12.02
C ILE A 152 -4.05 6.19 13.30
N PRO A 153 -4.66 7.38 13.51
CA PRO A 153 -5.49 7.63 14.68
C PRO A 153 -6.64 6.63 14.78
N ASP A 154 -7.22 6.54 15.96
CA ASP A 154 -8.45 5.77 16.13
C ASP A 154 -9.55 6.37 15.27
N LEU A 155 -10.05 5.58 14.34
CA LEU A 155 -11.15 5.92 13.45
C LEU A 155 -12.34 5.01 13.79
N GLU A 156 -13.41 5.62 14.21
CA GLU A 156 -14.69 4.92 14.49
C GLU A 156 -14.54 3.81 15.56
N ASN A 157 -13.70 4.04 16.57
CA ASN A 157 -13.42 3.12 17.68
C ASN A 157 -12.79 1.77 17.23
N ARG A 158 -12.05 1.78 16.14
CA ARG A 158 -11.31 0.59 15.68
C ARG A 158 -9.98 0.39 16.39
N GLY A 159 -9.58 1.34 17.21
CA GLY A 159 -8.30 1.38 17.88
C GLY A 159 -7.22 2.16 17.10
N PHE A 160 -6.19 2.53 17.84
CA PHE A 160 -5.02 3.24 17.34
C PHE A 160 -4.13 2.28 16.56
N LYS A 161 -4.02 2.47 15.25
CA LYS A 161 -3.27 1.59 14.35
C LYS A 161 -1.78 1.92 14.36
N ILE A 162 -0.94 0.90 14.46
CA ILE A 162 0.52 1.01 14.32
C ILE A 162 1.05 -0.16 13.51
N ALA A 163 2.05 0.11 12.69
CA ALA A 163 2.79 -0.90 11.95
C ALA A 163 4.24 -0.47 11.73
N CYS A 164 5.13 -1.46 11.69
CA CYS A 164 6.47 -1.29 11.17
C CYS A 164 6.42 -1.29 9.64
N ASP A 165 7.09 -0.33 9.00
CA ASP A 165 7.08 -0.15 7.55
C ASP A 165 8.28 -0.85 6.86
N ARG A 166 9.23 -1.39 7.63
CA ARG A 166 10.31 -2.21 7.07
C ARG A 166 9.74 -3.40 6.32
N HIS A 167 10.36 -3.74 5.19
CA HIS A 167 9.97 -4.94 4.44
C HIS A 167 10.19 -6.19 5.29
N GLY A 168 9.12 -6.92 5.56
CA GLY A 168 9.17 -8.22 6.22
C GLY A 168 9.75 -9.33 5.32
N PRO A 169 9.72 -10.58 5.77
CA PRO A 169 10.17 -11.73 5.00
C PRO A 169 9.34 -11.92 3.72
N ALA A 170 9.86 -12.73 2.80
CA ALA A 170 9.10 -13.16 1.63
C ALA A 170 7.78 -13.81 2.06
N PHE A 171 6.72 -13.54 1.32
CA PHE A 171 5.38 -13.98 1.67
C PHE A 171 4.65 -14.60 0.48
N ASP A 172 4.13 -15.80 0.68
CA ASP A 172 3.24 -16.44 -0.29
C ASP A 172 1.82 -15.88 -0.10
N PRO A 173 1.21 -15.26 -1.13
CA PRO A 173 -0.09 -14.62 -0.98
C PRO A 173 -1.25 -15.60 -0.72
N ASP A 174 -1.12 -16.90 -1.07
CA ASP A 174 -2.15 -17.92 -0.83
C ASP A 174 -1.87 -18.75 0.41
N LEU A 175 -0.63 -19.20 0.61
CA LEU A 175 -0.26 -20.18 1.64
C LEU A 175 0.40 -19.55 2.87
N GLY A 176 0.77 -18.27 2.79
CA GLY A 176 1.44 -17.57 3.88
C GLY A 176 0.58 -17.49 5.14
N ASP A 177 1.18 -17.78 6.30
CA ASP A 177 0.52 -17.67 7.59
C ASP A 177 0.09 -16.21 7.86
N ARG A 178 -1.18 -16.02 8.16
CA ARG A 178 -1.79 -14.71 8.45
C ARG A 178 -1.97 -14.45 9.94
N THR A 179 -1.33 -15.26 10.78
CA THR A 179 -1.22 -15.00 12.21
C THR A 179 -0.03 -14.08 12.49
N VAL A 180 -0.21 -12.98 13.21
CA VAL A 180 0.90 -12.08 13.57
C VAL A 180 1.90 -12.81 14.47
N THR A 181 3.18 -12.45 14.33
CA THR A 181 4.24 -13.04 15.13
C THR A 181 4.27 -12.45 16.54
N ARG A 182 4.79 -13.24 17.47
CA ARG A 182 5.06 -12.77 18.84
C ARG A 182 6.12 -11.65 18.83
N GLU A 183 7.14 -11.83 18.03
CA GLU A 183 8.24 -10.89 17.86
C GLU A 183 7.75 -9.54 17.34
N GLY A 184 6.89 -9.53 16.31
CA GLY A 184 6.28 -8.30 15.78
C GLY A 184 5.39 -7.60 16.81
N LEU A 185 4.64 -8.36 17.62
CA LEU A 185 3.84 -7.78 18.69
C LEU A 185 4.72 -7.19 19.81
N VAL A 186 5.82 -7.84 20.18
CA VAL A 186 6.77 -7.32 21.16
C VAL A 186 7.40 -6.03 20.67
N GLU A 187 7.91 -6.01 19.45
CA GLU A 187 8.55 -4.85 18.84
C GLU A 187 7.62 -3.63 18.81
N VAL A 188 6.37 -3.83 18.35
CA VAL A 188 5.41 -2.72 18.28
C VAL A 188 5.00 -2.23 19.67
N ARG A 189 4.89 -3.11 20.67
CA ARG A 189 4.60 -2.73 22.06
C ARG A 189 5.73 -1.92 22.70
N GLU A 190 6.98 -2.28 22.44
CA GLU A 190 8.13 -1.51 22.86
C GLU A 190 8.13 -0.09 22.26
N PHE A 191 7.85 0.01 20.95
CA PHE A 191 7.69 1.30 20.29
C PHE A 191 6.53 2.11 20.89
N VAL A 192 5.35 1.50 21.06
CA VAL A 192 4.19 2.13 21.68
C VAL A 192 4.50 2.63 23.07
N GLY A 193 5.13 1.81 23.91
CA GLY A 193 5.48 2.18 25.30
C GLY A 193 6.42 3.39 25.37
N ARG A 194 7.31 3.54 24.38
CA ARG A 194 8.23 4.70 24.32
C ARG A 194 7.56 5.95 23.74
N ARG A 195 6.83 5.81 22.63
CA ARG A 195 6.26 6.95 21.87
C ARG A 195 4.90 7.39 22.38
N PHE A 196 4.11 6.49 22.92
CA PHE A 196 2.74 6.72 23.39
C PHE A 196 2.56 6.14 24.80
N PRO A 197 3.19 6.70 25.84
CA PRO A 197 3.23 6.11 27.19
C PRO A 197 1.84 5.74 27.75
N VAL A 198 0.82 6.52 27.43
CA VAL A 198 -0.57 6.25 27.82
C VAL A 198 -1.12 4.94 27.22
N LEU A 199 -0.57 4.49 26.09
CA LEU A 199 -0.98 3.26 25.42
C LEU A 199 -0.07 2.07 25.72
N LYS A 200 0.91 2.19 26.64
CA LYS A 200 1.87 1.13 26.97
C LYS A 200 1.20 -0.22 27.25
N ASP A 201 0.17 -0.19 28.08
CA ASP A 201 -0.57 -1.39 28.51
C ASP A 201 -1.93 -1.52 27.82
N ALA A 202 -2.13 -0.79 26.72
CA ALA A 202 -3.37 -0.82 25.95
C ALA A 202 -3.67 -2.22 25.41
N PRO A 203 -4.94 -2.66 25.44
CA PRO A 203 -5.31 -3.95 24.88
C PRO A 203 -5.09 -3.98 23.37
N LEU A 204 -4.57 -5.09 22.85
CA LEU A 204 -4.57 -5.37 21.43
C LEU A 204 -6.00 -5.74 21.03
N VAL A 205 -6.65 -4.91 20.23
CA VAL A 205 -8.05 -5.10 19.80
C VAL A 205 -8.16 -5.79 18.45
N GLU A 206 -7.16 -5.59 17.60
CA GLU A 206 -7.09 -6.26 16.30
C GLU A 206 -5.62 -6.37 15.86
N ALA A 207 -5.30 -7.44 15.13
CA ALA A 207 -4.04 -7.59 14.42
C ALA A 207 -4.29 -8.22 13.04
N ARG A 208 -3.46 -7.87 12.05
CA ARG A 208 -3.57 -8.37 10.69
C ARG A 208 -2.21 -8.58 10.06
N VAL A 209 -2.13 -9.59 9.21
CA VAL A 209 -1.04 -9.75 8.25
C VAL A 209 -1.48 -9.17 6.91
N CYS A 210 -0.77 -8.14 6.48
CA CYS A 210 -0.85 -7.55 5.15
C CYS A 210 0.31 -8.05 4.29
N GLN A 211 0.34 -7.62 3.04
CA GLN A 211 1.41 -7.94 2.11
C GLN A 211 1.71 -6.74 1.22
N TYR A 212 3.00 -6.49 0.99
CA TYR A 212 3.44 -5.56 -0.03
C TYR A 212 3.83 -6.33 -1.27
N GLU A 213 3.66 -5.73 -2.44
CA GLU A 213 4.21 -6.21 -3.72
C GLU A 213 5.33 -5.27 -4.17
N ASN A 214 6.55 -5.58 -3.77
CA ASN A 214 7.67 -4.68 -3.95
C ASN A 214 8.33 -4.85 -5.31
N THR A 215 8.76 -3.74 -5.91
CA THR A 215 9.68 -3.73 -7.04
C THR A 215 11.10 -3.36 -6.58
N SER A 216 12.10 -3.56 -7.42
CA SER A 216 13.50 -3.22 -7.11
C SER A 216 13.73 -1.73 -6.88
N THR A 217 12.93 -0.87 -7.51
CA THR A 217 13.00 0.59 -7.43
C THR A 217 11.99 1.19 -6.48
N GLY A 218 10.93 0.43 -6.10
CA GLY A 218 9.75 0.93 -5.40
C GLY A 218 8.77 1.70 -6.28
N ASP A 219 9.07 1.90 -7.58
CA ASP A 219 8.15 2.48 -8.53
C ASP A 219 7.14 1.44 -9.04
N PHE A 220 5.97 1.89 -9.46
CA PHE A 220 4.95 1.03 -10.06
C PHE A 220 5.49 0.30 -11.30
N LEU A 221 4.91 -0.87 -11.55
CA LEU A 221 4.98 -1.55 -12.84
C LEU A 221 3.69 -1.24 -13.60
N ILE A 222 3.78 -0.54 -14.72
CA ILE A 222 2.69 -0.35 -15.66
C ILE A 222 3.31 -0.46 -17.05
N ASP A 223 3.16 -1.62 -17.68
CA ASP A 223 3.77 -1.87 -18.99
C ASP A 223 2.98 -2.92 -19.77
N ARG A 224 3.26 -3.05 -21.06
CA ARG A 224 2.73 -4.13 -21.88
C ARG A 224 3.48 -5.41 -21.61
N HIS A 225 2.78 -6.53 -21.72
CA HIS A 225 3.44 -7.84 -21.72
C HIS A 225 4.28 -7.99 -23.00
N PRO A 226 5.54 -8.46 -22.92
CA PRO A 226 6.43 -8.50 -24.08
C PRO A 226 5.98 -9.45 -25.20
N ASP A 227 5.21 -10.50 -24.87
CA ASP A 227 4.74 -11.49 -25.84
C ASP A 227 3.30 -11.26 -26.31
N PHE A 228 2.57 -10.28 -25.74
CA PHE A 228 1.16 -10.02 -26.11
C PHE A 228 0.90 -8.55 -26.43
N ASP A 229 0.24 -8.28 -27.55
CA ASP A 229 -0.05 -6.92 -28.03
C ASP A 229 -1.11 -6.20 -27.19
N ASN A 230 -1.99 -6.94 -26.52
CA ASN A 230 -3.17 -6.44 -25.85
C ASN A 230 -3.24 -6.80 -24.35
N VAL A 231 -2.11 -7.20 -23.75
CA VAL A 231 -1.99 -7.53 -22.33
C VAL A 231 -1.16 -6.47 -21.62
N TRP A 232 -1.70 -5.97 -20.52
CA TRP A 232 -1.07 -4.99 -19.66
C TRP A 232 -0.82 -5.57 -18.27
N LEU A 233 0.35 -5.23 -17.71
CA LEU A 233 0.78 -5.59 -16.36
C LEU A 233 0.72 -4.34 -15.50
N VAL A 234 -0.03 -4.38 -14.40
CA VAL A 234 -0.21 -3.25 -13.48
C VAL A 234 0.01 -3.73 -12.06
N GLY A 235 1.01 -3.18 -11.37
CA GLY A 235 1.34 -3.57 -10.00
C GLY A 235 2.52 -2.81 -9.41
N GLY A 236 3.23 -3.42 -8.47
CA GLY A 236 4.41 -2.84 -7.86
C GLY A 236 4.08 -1.70 -6.88
N GLY A 237 2.97 -1.81 -6.16
CA GLY A 237 2.53 -0.79 -5.20
C GLY A 237 3.50 -0.53 -4.04
N SER A 238 4.43 -1.45 -3.76
CA SER A 238 5.58 -1.32 -2.85
C SER A 238 5.25 -0.70 -1.48
N GLY A 239 4.07 -1.04 -0.93
CA GLY A 239 3.57 -0.55 0.35
C GLY A 239 2.88 0.82 0.32
N HIS A 240 3.09 1.62 -0.72
CA HIS A 240 2.54 2.98 -0.81
C HIS A 240 1.50 3.19 -1.93
N GLY A 241 1.16 2.14 -2.69
CA GLY A 241 0.38 2.24 -3.93
C GLY A 241 -1.08 2.65 -3.75
N PHE A 242 -1.74 2.29 -2.64
CA PHE A 242 -3.19 2.42 -2.49
C PHE A 242 -3.72 3.84 -2.74
N LYS A 243 -3.07 4.86 -2.19
CA LYS A 243 -3.46 6.27 -2.36
C LYS A 243 -3.41 6.76 -3.81
N HIS A 244 -2.64 6.10 -4.66
CA HIS A 244 -2.47 6.45 -6.08
C HIS A 244 -3.49 5.75 -6.99
N GLY A 245 -4.33 4.86 -6.46
CA GLY A 245 -5.27 4.04 -7.23
C GLY A 245 -6.08 4.80 -8.26
N PRO A 246 -6.77 5.91 -7.92
CA PRO A 246 -7.54 6.69 -8.89
C PRO A 246 -6.69 7.24 -10.03
N ALA A 247 -5.56 7.88 -9.72
CA ALA A 247 -4.65 8.44 -10.72
C ALA A 247 -4.01 7.36 -11.62
N LEU A 248 -3.67 6.20 -11.05
CA LEU A 248 -3.15 5.08 -11.82
C LEU A 248 -4.22 4.44 -12.71
N GLY A 249 -5.46 4.35 -12.21
CA GLY A 249 -6.58 3.88 -13.01
C GLY A 249 -6.83 4.76 -14.24
N GLU A 250 -6.86 6.08 -14.04
CA GLU A 250 -6.97 7.06 -15.12
C GLU A 250 -5.79 6.98 -16.11
N TYR A 251 -4.56 6.87 -15.57
CA TYR A 251 -3.37 6.71 -16.39
C TYR A 251 -3.43 5.45 -17.26
N VAL A 252 -3.80 4.30 -16.70
CA VAL A 252 -3.93 3.03 -17.45
C VAL A 252 -5.02 3.14 -18.48
N ALA A 253 -6.18 3.68 -18.15
CA ALA A 253 -7.29 3.88 -19.08
C ALA A 253 -6.89 4.73 -20.30
N ALA A 254 -6.18 5.84 -20.05
CA ALA A 254 -5.64 6.67 -21.13
C ALA A 254 -4.65 5.90 -22.02
N ARG A 255 -3.76 5.08 -21.45
CA ARG A 255 -2.82 4.26 -22.24
C ARG A 255 -3.51 3.19 -23.07
N LEU A 256 -4.62 2.65 -22.57
CA LEU A 256 -5.45 1.70 -23.32
C LEU A 256 -6.16 2.36 -24.50
N ALA A 257 -6.67 3.58 -24.31
CA ALA A 257 -7.40 4.31 -25.35
C ALA A 257 -6.49 4.88 -26.43
N ASP A 258 -5.40 5.53 -26.04
CA ASP A 258 -4.54 6.33 -26.93
C ASP A 258 -3.30 5.58 -27.44
N GLY A 259 -2.95 4.44 -26.83
CA GLY A 259 -1.78 3.66 -27.20
C GLY A 259 -0.44 4.36 -26.94
N GLY A 260 -0.44 5.47 -26.18
CA GLY A 260 0.74 6.30 -25.93
C GLY A 260 1.84 5.60 -25.14
N PRO A 261 3.05 6.21 -25.06
CA PRO A 261 4.17 5.63 -24.33
C PRO A 261 3.90 5.57 -22.83
N VAL A 262 4.45 4.56 -22.17
CA VAL A 262 4.45 4.47 -20.70
C VAL A 262 5.51 5.38 -20.10
N GLU A 263 5.25 5.86 -18.89
CA GLU A 263 6.26 6.54 -18.07
C GLU A 263 7.48 5.61 -17.91
N PRO A 264 8.70 6.04 -18.28
CA PRO A 264 9.88 5.16 -18.28
C PRO A 264 10.13 4.48 -16.93
N ARG A 265 9.85 5.15 -15.81
CA ARG A 265 10.00 4.60 -14.46
C ARG A 265 9.07 3.42 -14.19
N PHE A 266 7.93 3.34 -14.87
CA PHE A 266 6.95 2.28 -14.71
C PHE A 266 7.22 1.07 -15.60
N SER A 267 8.14 1.20 -16.55
CA SER A 267 8.47 0.13 -17.50
C SER A 267 9.03 -1.12 -16.81
N LEU A 268 8.66 -2.26 -17.34
CA LEU A 268 9.22 -3.57 -16.98
C LEU A 268 10.75 -3.60 -17.07
N ALA A 269 11.32 -2.87 -18.04
CA ALA A 269 12.77 -2.79 -18.24
C ALA A 269 13.53 -2.20 -17.03
N THR A 270 12.86 -1.41 -16.19
CA THR A 270 13.45 -0.82 -14.97
C THR A 270 13.29 -1.72 -13.73
N LYS A 271 12.63 -2.86 -13.83
CA LYS A 271 12.37 -3.77 -12.71
C LYS A 271 13.43 -4.88 -12.70
N ASP A 272 14.43 -4.71 -11.85
CA ASP A 272 15.49 -5.70 -11.68
C ASP A 272 15.02 -6.96 -10.92
N ARG A 273 15.77 -8.05 -11.10
CA ARG A 273 15.57 -9.32 -10.37
C ARG A 273 16.16 -9.32 -8.96
N VAL A 274 16.68 -8.19 -8.51
CA VAL A 274 17.22 -8.00 -7.15
C VAL A 274 16.47 -6.89 -6.48
N ARG A 275 15.96 -7.15 -5.29
CA ARG A 275 15.32 -6.11 -4.48
C ARG A 275 16.40 -5.18 -3.92
N LYS A 276 16.45 -3.94 -4.41
CA LYS A 276 17.44 -2.92 -4.03
C LYS A 276 16.90 -1.92 -3.02
N ARG A 277 15.60 -1.66 -3.04
CA ARG A 277 14.98 -0.65 -2.18
C ARG A 277 14.41 -1.27 -0.91
N SER A 278 14.71 -0.67 0.23
CA SER A 278 13.91 -0.72 1.43
C SER A 278 12.82 0.37 1.37
N VAL A 279 11.91 0.44 2.31
CA VAL A 279 10.77 1.37 2.25
C VAL A 279 11.20 2.84 2.23
N PHE A 280 12.37 3.16 2.78
CA PHE A 280 12.96 4.52 2.78
C PHE A 280 14.47 4.49 2.62
#